data_63ffa7320ea129cb495c8c7c34a41950
#
_entry.id   63ffa7320ea129cb495c8c7c34a41950
#
_cell.length_a   1.000
_cell.length_b   1.000
_cell.length_c   1.000
_cell.angle_alpha   90.00
_cell.angle_beta   90.00
_cell.angle_gamma   90.00
#
_symmetry.space_group_name_H-M   'P 1'
#
loop_
_entity.id
_entity.type
_entity.pdbx_description
1 polymer ?
#
loop_
_entity_poly.entity_id
_entity_poly.type
_entity_poly.pdbx_seq_one_letter_code
_entity_poly.pdbx_strand_id
1 'polypeptide(L)'
;MNLIYGTYNPSKLESMIKMLDGLNISITDLGTLGMELKEAEETGKNPLSNATQKALAYFEQIKQPIFSYDTGLYFEGVDEKDQPGVLIKRIHGNNLTYIEMLSYYSNLATRYGGKLIAYYKXSICLVMDENNIYKYDGEDIYSEKFYIVDKPHKKYREGFPLDSLSVEMESMKYYYDLEGSKSENLGVISGFKNFFIKSLYDYLNTNSF
;
A
#
# COMPACT_ATOMS: atom_id res chain seq x y z
N MET A 1 -13.94 -0.05 -18.57
CA MET A 1 -13.04 -1.24 -18.59
C MET A 1 -13.07 -1.91 -17.22
N ASN A 2 -13.11 -3.24 -17.18
CA ASN A 2 -13.09 -3.97 -15.91
C ASN A 2 -11.65 -4.43 -15.59
N LEU A 3 -11.20 -4.19 -14.37
CA LEU A 3 -9.88 -4.61 -13.89
C LEU A 3 -10.08 -5.44 -12.61
N ILE A 4 -9.28 -6.46 -12.47
CA ILE A 4 -9.26 -7.26 -11.25
C ILE A 4 -8.19 -6.66 -10.32
N TYR A 5 -8.53 -6.48 -9.05
CA TYR A 5 -7.55 -6.09 -8.03
C TYR A 5 -7.06 -7.35 -7.31
N GLY A 6 -5.77 -7.63 -7.39
CA GLY A 6 -5.12 -8.82 -6.83
C GLY A 6 -5.13 -8.86 -5.30
N THR A 7 -6.33 -8.84 -4.70
CA THR A 7 -6.50 -8.83 -3.25
C THR A 7 -7.76 -9.61 -2.86
N TYR A 8 -7.73 -10.20 -1.66
CA TYR A 8 -8.90 -10.78 -0.99
C TYR A 8 -9.43 -9.85 0.12
N ASN A 9 -8.83 -8.67 0.31
CA ASN A 9 -9.20 -7.78 1.40
C ASN A 9 -10.26 -6.76 0.92
N PRO A 10 -11.51 -6.86 1.41
CA PRO A 10 -12.59 -5.96 0.96
C PRO A 10 -12.34 -4.49 1.33
N SER A 11 -11.62 -4.22 2.42
CA SER A 11 -11.29 -2.83 2.78
C SER A 11 -10.30 -2.22 1.78
N LYS A 12 -9.37 -3.02 1.24
CA LYS A 12 -8.47 -2.56 0.18
C LYS A 12 -9.25 -2.27 -1.11
N LEU A 13 -10.20 -3.16 -1.45
CA LEU A 13 -11.05 -2.97 -2.63
C LEU A 13 -11.85 -1.67 -2.52
N GLU A 14 -12.53 -1.48 -1.39
CA GLU A 14 -13.36 -0.28 -1.15
C GLU A 14 -12.51 1.00 -1.25
N SER A 15 -11.33 1.00 -0.65
CA SER A 15 -10.41 2.16 -0.71
C SER A 15 -9.98 2.45 -2.15
N MET A 16 -9.66 1.41 -2.92
CA MET A 16 -9.22 1.59 -4.31
C MET A 16 -10.36 2.09 -5.20
N ILE A 17 -11.59 1.59 -5.00
CA ILE A 17 -12.77 2.08 -5.73
C ILE A 17 -12.96 3.60 -5.48
N LYS A 18 -12.88 4.02 -4.22
CA LYS A 18 -12.97 5.45 -3.87
C LYS A 18 -11.84 6.25 -4.50
N MET A 19 -10.62 5.71 -4.46
CA MET A 19 -9.44 6.38 -5.00
C MET A 19 -9.55 6.61 -6.50
N LEU A 20 -10.14 5.68 -7.24
CA LEU A 20 -10.26 5.75 -8.70
C LEU A 20 -11.63 6.29 -9.16
N ASP A 21 -12.44 6.78 -8.25
CA ASP A 21 -13.74 7.37 -8.59
C ASP A 21 -13.57 8.48 -9.65
N GLY A 22 -14.47 8.47 -10.63
CA GLY A 22 -14.41 9.41 -11.76
C GLY A 22 -13.66 8.87 -12.98
N LEU A 23 -12.94 7.75 -12.85
CA LEU A 23 -12.38 7.05 -14.02
C LEU A 23 -13.37 6.04 -14.57
N ASN A 24 -13.39 5.84 -15.87
CA ASN A 24 -14.26 4.84 -16.52
C ASN A 24 -13.66 3.42 -16.37
N ILE A 25 -13.44 3.04 -15.10
CA ILE A 25 -12.87 1.75 -14.69
C ILE A 25 -13.80 1.13 -13.64
N SER A 26 -14.16 -0.13 -13.80
CA SER A 26 -14.78 -0.91 -12.73
C SER A 26 -13.75 -1.87 -12.15
N ILE A 27 -13.80 -2.08 -10.84
CA ILE A 27 -12.83 -2.91 -10.14
C ILE A 27 -13.56 -4.02 -9.39
N THR A 28 -13.04 -5.24 -9.53
CA THR A 28 -13.48 -6.40 -8.74
C THR A 28 -12.26 -7.00 -8.05
N ASP A 29 -12.48 -7.74 -6.97
CA ASP A 29 -11.39 -8.40 -6.26
C ASP A 29 -11.32 -9.90 -6.62
N LEU A 30 -10.32 -10.59 -6.06
CA LEU A 30 -10.13 -12.03 -6.28
C LEU A 30 -11.29 -12.85 -5.70
N GLY A 31 -11.90 -12.38 -4.61
CA GLY A 31 -12.98 -13.10 -3.95
C GLY A 31 -14.24 -13.22 -4.81
N THR A 32 -14.48 -12.24 -5.68
CA THR A 32 -15.67 -12.24 -6.55
C THR A 32 -15.56 -13.19 -7.74
N LEU A 33 -14.35 -13.71 -8.03
CA LEU A 33 -14.15 -14.57 -9.21
C LEU A 33 -14.69 -15.97 -9.05
N GLY A 34 -14.95 -16.42 -7.82
CA GLY A 34 -15.43 -17.78 -7.55
C GLY A 34 -14.42 -18.87 -7.94
N MET A 35 -13.14 -18.53 -8.02
CA MET A 35 -12.05 -19.43 -8.39
C MET A 35 -11.14 -19.66 -7.18
N GLU A 36 -10.66 -20.89 -7.02
CA GLU A 36 -9.62 -21.18 -6.05
C GLU A 36 -8.27 -20.87 -6.68
N LEU A 37 -7.60 -19.82 -6.19
CA LEU A 37 -6.32 -19.38 -6.71
C LEU A 37 -5.19 -19.68 -5.73
N LYS A 38 -4.05 -20.09 -6.28
CA LYS A 38 -2.83 -20.24 -5.49
C LYS A 38 -2.37 -18.86 -5.06
N GLU A 39 -2.12 -18.68 -3.77
CA GLU A 39 -1.66 -17.42 -3.22
C GLU A 39 -0.30 -17.01 -3.82
N ALA A 40 -0.19 -15.74 -4.18
CA ALA A 40 1.05 -15.21 -4.74
C ALA A 40 2.13 -15.10 -3.65
N GLU A 41 3.31 -15.59 -3.94
CA GLU A 41 4.46 -15.44 -3.04
C GLU A 41 5.00 -14.01 -3.13
N GLU A 42 5.26 -13.39 -1.99
CA GLU A 42 5.84 -12.06 -1.88
C GLU A 42 7.24 -12.18 -1.27
N THR A 43 8.23 -12.32 -2.15
CA THR A 43 9.64 -12.47 -1.75
C THR A 43 10.47 -11.24 -2.12
N GLY A 44 9.82 -10.21 -2.63
CA GLY A 44 10.47 -8.98 -3.07
C GLY A 44 11.01 -8.16 -1.90
N LYS A 45 12.09 -7.42 -2.16
CA LYS A 45 12.74 -6.58 -1.15
C LYS A 45 12.18 -5.14 -1.13
N ASN A 46 11.28 -4.82 -2.03
CA ASN A 46 10.63 -3.51 -2.10
C ASN A 46 9.19 -3.67 -2.60
N PRO A 47 8.34 -2.64 -2.40
CA PRO A 47 6.92 -2.75 -2.77
C PRO A 47 6.69 -3.01 -4.27
N LEU A 48 7.51 -2.44 -5.16
CA LEU A 48 7.32 -2.63 -6.60
C LEU A 48 7.55 -4.09 -7.00
N SER A 49 8.56 -4.72 -6.39
CA SER A 49 8.85 -6.13 -6.62
C SER A 49 7.68 -7.01 -6.19
N ASN A 50 7.14 -6.77 -4.99
CA ASN A 50 5.99 -7.53 -4.47
C ASN A 50 4.73 -7.28 -5.31
N ALA A 51 4.42 -6.02 -5.62
CA ALA A 51 3.27 -5.70 -6.48
C ALA A 51 3.37 -6.42 -7.83
N THR A 52 4.59 -6.46 -8.41
CA THR A 52 4.84 -7.12 -9.69
C THR A 52 4.66 -8.63 -9.58
N GLN A 53 5.28 -9.26 -8.58
CA GLN A 53 5.15 -10.70 -8.34
C GLN A 53 3.68 -11.10 -8.18
N LYS A 54 2.95 -10.35 -7.38
CA LYS A 54 1.53 -10.59 -7.12
C LYS A 54 0.67 -10.46 -8.38
N ALA A 55 0.84 -9.35 -9.13
CA ALA A 55 0.05 -9.12 -10.34
C ALA A 55 0.31 -10.21 -11.39
N LEU A 56 1.57 -10.58 -11.60
CA LEU A 56 1.95 -11.63 -12.56
C LEU A 56 1.43 -13.00 -12.13
N ALA A 57 1.59 -13.37 -10.85
CA ALA A 57 1.16 -14.68 -10.35
C ALA A 57 -0.34 -14.89 -10.50
N TYR A 58 -1.14 -13.86 -10.27
CA TYR A 58 -2.59 -13.94 -10.46
C TYR A 58 -2.98 -13.84 -11.93
N PHE A 59 -2.28 -13.00 -12.71
CA PHE A 59 -2.53 -12.94 -14.16
C PHE A 59 -2.34 -14.32 -14.82
N GLU A 60 -1.28 -15.04 -14.44
CA GLU A 60 -1.01 -16.38 -14.98
C GLU A 60 -2.18 -17.35 -14.78
N GLN A 61 -2.89 -17.22 -13.63
CA GLN A 61 -3.99 -18.10 -13.29
C GLN A 61 -5.32 -17.64 -13.88
N ILE A 62 -5.52 -16.33 -14.03
CA ILE A 62 -6.82 -15.73 -14.40
C ILE A 62 -6.90 -15.36 -15.87
N LYS A 63 -5.77 -14.93 -16.47
CA LYS A 63 -5.66 -14.48 -17.87
C LYS A 63 -6.63 -13.35 -18.21
N GLN A 64 -6.83 -12.42 -17.28
CA GLN A 64 -7.62 -11.20 -17.45
C GLN A 64 -6.86 -10.00 -16.87
N PRO A 65 -7.15 -8.78 -17.36
CA PRO A 65 -6.47 -7.59 -16.83
C PRO A 65 -6.55 -7.49 -15.31
N ILE A 66 -5.38 -7.40 -14.69
CA ILE A 66 -5.26 -7.43 -13.23
C ILE A 66 -4.19 -6.44 -12.76
N PHE A 67 -4.41 -5.81 -11.63
CA PHE A 67 -3.37 -5.02 -10.98
C PHE A 67 -3.19 -5.45 -9.53
N SER A 68 -1.99 -5.24 -9.02
CA SER A 68 -1.70 -5.39 -7.60
C SER A 68 -0.94 -4.17 -7.11
N TYR A 69 -1.15 -3.89 -5.84
CA TYR A 69 -0.55 -2.75 -5.15
C TYR A 69 0.09 -3.28 -3.87
N ASP A 70 1.28 -2.79 -3.59
CA ASP A 70 1.97 -3.14 -2.35
C ASP A 70 2.53 -1.88 -1.68
N THR A 71 2.84 -2.00 -0.39
CA THR A 71 3.23 -0.87 0.44
C THR A 71 4.39 -1.26 1.35
N GLY A 72 5.37 -0.37 1.46
CA GLY A 72 6.42 -0.47 2.47
C GLY A 72 6.42 0.76 3.35
N LEU A 73 6.82 0.58 4.61
CA LEU A 73 7.00 1.66 5.58
C LEU A 73 8.48 2.05 5.61
N TYR A 74 8.75 3.33 5.56
CA TYR A 74 10.12 3.86 5.57
C TYR A 74 10.23 5.01 6.55
N PHE A 75 11.42 5.18 7.12
CA PHE A 75 11.73 6.25 8.09
C PHE A 75 12.86 7.12 7.58
N GLU A 76 12.75 8.44 7.73
CA GLU A 76 13.82 9.36 7.40
C GLU A 76 14.89 9.38 8.51
N GLY A 77 16.15 9.40 8.10
CA GLY A 77 17.27 9.55 9.03
C GLY A 77 17.49 8.33 9.94
N VAL A 78 16.95 7.17 9.56
CA VAL A 78 17.07 5.95 10.34
C VAL A 78 18.01 4.98 9.61
N ASP A 79 18.85 4.28 10.34
CA ASP A 79 19.79 3.29 9.80
C ASP A 79 19.08 2.25 8.93
N GLU A 80 19.71 1.80 7.86
CA GLU A 80 19.15 0.81 6.94
C GLU A 80 18.70 -0.47 7.65
N LYS A 81 19.44 -0.92 8.65
CA LYS A 81 19.12 -2.13 9.44
C LYS A 81 17.81 -2.00 10.24
N ASP A 82 17.38 -0.76 10.51
CA ASP A 82 16.17 -0.44 11.27
C ASP A 82 14.99 -0.06 10.36
N GLN A 83 15.19 -0.09 9.03
CA GLN A 83 14.11 0.21 8.06
C GLN A 83 13.21 -1.03 7.90
N PRO A 84 11.90 -0.90 8.13
CA PRO A 84 11.00 -2.04 7.96
C PRO A 84 10.77 -2.41 6.50
N GLY A 85 10.74 -1.43 5.60
CA GLY A 85 10.46 -1.69 4.19
C GLY A 85 9.13 -2.41 4.01
N VAL A 86 9.13 -3.53 3.28
CA VAL A 86 7.95 -4.37 3.07
C VAL A 86 7.66 -5.31 4.24
N LEU A 87 8.58 -5.41 5.20
CA LEU A 87 8.50 -6.37 6.30
C LEU A 87 7.91 -5.74 7.58
N ILE A 88 6.91 -4.88 7.43
CA ILE A 88 6.33 -4.10 8.55
C ILE A 88 5.91 -5.00 9.71
N LYS A 89 5.33 -6.16 9.41
CA LYS A 89 4.86 -7.14 10.40
C LYS A 89 5.85 -8.28 10.65
N ARG A 90 6.93 -8.33 9.87
CA ARG A 90 7.89 -9.45 9.91
C ARG A 90 9.27 -8.94 10.22
N ILE A 91 9.57 -8.83 11.50
CA ILE A 91 10.85 -8.30 11.97
C ILE A 91 11.76 -9.47 12.34
N HIS A 92 12.99 -9.46 11.83
CA HIS A 92 13.99 -10.52 12.05
C HIS A 92 13.44 -11.93 11.76
N GLY A 93 12.59 -12.06 10.73
CA GLY A 93 12.06 -13.36 10.31
C GLY A 93 10.80 -13.83 11.07
N ASN A 94 10.36 -13.10 12.09
CA ASN A 94 9.20 -13.45 12.91
C ASN A 94 8.02 -12.52 12.64
N ASN A 95 6.84 -13.10 12.45
CA ASN A 95 5.59 -12.33 12.35
C ASN A 95 5.22 -11.83 13.74
N LEU A 96 5.14 -10.52 13.89
CA LEU A 96 4.84 -9.89 15.17
C LEU A 96 3.32 -9.82 15.38
N THR A 97 2.92 -10.09 16.61
CA THR A 97 1.55 -9.81 17.10
C THR A 97 1.35 -8.29 17.21
N TYR A 98 0.11 -7.88 17.44
CA TYR A 98 -0.24 -6.47 17.65
C TYR A 98 0.64 -5.83 18.75
N ILE A 99 0.71 -6.48 19.90
CA ILE A 99 1.47 -5.96 21.06
C ILE A 99 2.97 -5.89 20.75
N GLU A 100 3.50 -6.92 20.10
CA GLU A 100 4.92 -6.94 19.70
C GLU A 100 5.24 -5.82 18.70
N MET A 101 4.34 -5.54 17.74
CA MET A 101 4.52 -4.43 16.81
C MET A 101 4.52 -3.09 17.55
N LEU A 102 3.55 -2.86 18.44
CA LEU A 102 3.53 -1.63 19.25
C LEU A 102 4.83 -1.47 20.02
N SER A 103 5.25 -2.53 20.71
CA SER A 103 6.48 -2.49 21.51
C SER A 103 7.71 -2.23 20.63
N TYR A 104 7.82 -2.92 19.50
CA TYR A 104 8.96 -2.78 18.60
C TYR A 104 9.09 -1.34 18.08
N TYR A 105 8.01 -0.79 17.49
CA TYR A 105 8.07 0.53 16.88
C TYR A 105 8.14 1.66 17.92
N SER A 106 7.50 1.48 19.08
CA SER A 106 7.64 2.41 20.23
C SER A 106 9.09 2.47 20.71
N ASN A 107 9.73 1.31 20.89
CA ASN A 107 11.14 1.24 21.31
C ASN A 107 12.06 1.80 20.21
N LEU A 108 11.75 1.54 18.96
CA LEU A 108 12.51 2.12 17.85
C LEU A 108 12.41 3.65 17.89
N ALA A 109 11.22 4.21 18.05
CA ALA A 109 11.03 5.66 18.17
C ALA A 109 11.82 6.22 19.36
N THR A 110 11.80 5.52 20.51
CA THR A 110 12.58 5.93 21.69
C THR A 110 14.08 6.05 21.36
N ARG A 111 14.64 5.08 20.63
CA ARG A 111 16.06 5.08 20.24
C ARG A 111 16.43 6.28 19.37
N TYR A 112 15.47 6.80 18.62
CA TYR A 112 15.67 7.94 17.72
C TYR A 112 15.09 9.25 18.30
N GLY A 113 15.02 9.38 19.62
CA GLY A 113 14.64 10.62 20.30
C GLY A 113 13.14 10.81 20.52
N GLY A 114 12.36 9.74 20.50
CA GLY A 114 10.94 9.73 20.84
C GLY A 114 9.99 9.79 19.66
N LYS A 115 10.50 10.03 18.45
CA LYS A 115 9.67 10.04 17.24
C LYS A 115 10.50 9.77 15.98
N LEU A 116 9.86 9.15 14.99
CA LEU A 116 10.44 8.85 13.67
C LEU A 116 9.59 9.52 12.61
N ILE A 117 10.21 10.17 11.63
CA ILE A 117 9.49 10.66 10.45
C ILE A 117 9.25 9.46 9.54
N ALA A 118 7.99 9.12 9.34
CA ALA A 118 7.55 7.93 8.63
C ALA A 118 6.78 8.31 7.36
N TYR A 119 6.84 7.42 6.35
CA TYR A 119 5.99 7.54 5.15
C TYR A 119 5.82 6.15 4.53
N TYR A 120 4.72 5.96 3.81
CA TYR A 120 4.47 4.73 3.06
C TYR A 120 4.81 4.96 1.57
N LYS A 121 5.54 4.02 1.01
CA LYS A 121 5.77 3.95 -0.45
C LYS A 121 4.82 2.94 -1.06
N UNK A 122 3.98 3.10 -1.96
CA UNK A 122 3.22 2.38 -2.53
C UNK A 122 3.79 2.08 -3.70
N SER A 123 3.51 1.14 -4.30
CA SER A 123 3.91 0.74 -5.66
C SER A 123 2.79 -0.07 -6.31
N ILE A 124 2.64 0.04 -7.61
CA ILE A 124 1.56 -0.63 -8.32
C ILE A 124 2.10 -1.31 -9.58
N CYS A 125 1.52 -2.48 -9.93
CA CYS A 125 1.76 -3.17 -11.19
C CYS A 125 0.41 -3.53 -11.81
N LEU A 126 0.20 -3.14 -13.08
CA LEU A 126 -0.98 -3.47 -13.89
C LEU A 126 -0.52 -4.36 -15.04
N VAL A 127 -1.15 -5.53 -15.18
CA VAL A 127 -0.92 -6.48 -16.26
C VAL A 127 -2.21 -6.50 -17.09
N MET A 128 -2.12 -5.99 -18.32
CA MET A 128 -3.25 -5.99 -19.27
C MET A 128 -3.28 -7.29 -20.08
N ASP A 129 -2.10 -7.75 -20.47
CA ASP A 129 -1.86 -9.02 -21.15
C ASP A 129 -0.37 -9.38 -21.02
N GLU A 130 0.07 -10.45 -21.68
CA GLU A 130 1.45 -10.98 -21.58
C GLU A 130 2.53 -9.98 -22.04
N ASN A 131 2.17 -9.03 -22.92
CA ASN A 131 3.11 -8.06 -23.51
C ASN A 131 2.96 -6.65 -22.93
N ASN A 132 1.88 -6.39 -22.20
CA ASN A 132 1.52 -5.05 -21.73
C ASN A 132 1.46 -5.03 -20.19
N ILE A 133 2.62 -4.75 -19.59
CA ILE A 133 2.81 -4.73 -18.13
C ILE A 133 3.31 -3.34 -17.74
N TYR A 134 2.54 -2.65 -16.90
CA TYR A 134 2.82 -1.29 -16.46
C TYR A 134 3.17 -1.29 -14.98
N LYS A 135 4.27 -0.64 -14.61
CA LYS A 135 4.78 -0.61 -13.24
C LYS A 135 5.02 0.83 -12.81
N TYR A 136 4.74 1.12 -11.54
CA TYR A 136 4.92 2.48 -11.05
C TYR A 136 5.19 2.52 -9.54
N ASP A 137 6.17 3.35 -9.16
CA ASP A 137 6.51 3.62 -7.76
C ASP A 137 7.00 5.07 -7.57
N GLY A 138 6.39 6.00 -8.32
CA GLY A 138 6.72 7.43 -8.21
C GLY A 138 6.33 8.02 -6.86
N GLU A 139 7.01 9.11 -6.49
CA GLU A 139 6.78 9.78 -5.19
C GLU A 139 5.38 10.36 -5.04
N ASP A 140 4.69 10.62 -6.15
CA ASP A 140 3.31 11.15 -6.15
C ASP A 140 2.26 10.11 -5.71
N ILE A 141 2.66 8.83 -5.53
CA ILE A 141 1.80 7.83 -4.89
C ILE A 141 2.28 7.46 -3.49
N TYR A 142 3.28 8.16 -2.93
CA TYR A 142 3.70 7.95 -1.55
C TYR A 142 2.76 8.69 -0.60
N SER A 143 2.59 8.18 0.61
CA SER A 143 1.80 8.88 1.63
C SER A 143 2.46 10.19 2.03
N GLU A 144 1.69 11.10 2.57
CA GLU A 144 2.24 12.21 3.33
C GLU A 144 3.09 11.66 4.47
N LYS A 145 4.05 12.47 4.91
CA LYS A 145 4.89 12.13 6.06
C LYS A 145 4.11 12.30 7.35
N PHE A 146 4.41 11.45 8.31
CA PHE A 146 3.78 11.50 9.64
C PHE A 146 4.81 11.05 10.67
N TYR A 147 4.51 11.19 11.94
CA TYR A 147 5.37 10.68 13.00
C TYR A 147 4.88 9.32 13.48
N ILE A 148 5.81 8.40 13.70
CA ILE A 148 5.64 7.25 14.59
C ILE A 148 6.29 7.65 15.90
N VAL A 149 5.51 7.64 17.00
CA VAL A 149 5.97 8.12 18.30
C VAL A 149 6.16 6.96 19.30
N ASP A 150 6.88 7.24 20.38
CA ASP A 150 7.22 6.23 21.39
C ASP A 150 6.08 5.91 22.38
N LYS A 151 5.03 6.73 22.41
CA LYS A 151 3.91 6.53 23.35
C LYS A 151 2.65 6.19 22.55
N PRO A 152 2.05 5.01 22.75
CA PRO A 152 0.86 4.66 21.98
C PRO A 152 -0.38 5.38 22.52
N HIS A 153 -1.28 5.70 21.59
CA HIS A 153 -2.63 6.18 21.91
C HIS A 153 -3.45 5.09 22.59
N LYS A 154 -4.44 5.47 23.40
CA LYS A 154 -5.34 4.55 24.11
C LYS A 154 -6.27 3.76 23.15
N LYS A 155 -6.67 4.40 22.06
CA LYS A 155 -7.49 3.74 21.03
C LYS A 155 -6.62 2.81 20.20
N TYR A 156 -7.22 1.70 19.75
CA TYR A 156 -6.55 0.79 18.84
C TYR A 156 -7.53 0.35 17.76
N ARG A 157 -6.99 -0.12 16.65
CA ARG A 157 -7.75 -0.66 15.53
C ARG A 157 -7.15 -2.01 15.17
N GLU A 158 -7.97 -3.05 15.23
CA GLU A 158 -7.52 -4.39 14.88
C GLU A 158 -6.97 -4.43 13.44
N GLY A 159 -5.84 -5.05 13.24
CA GLY A 159 -5.16 -5.12 11.94
C GLY A 159 -4.28 -3.92 11.62
N PHE A 160 -4.35 -2.82 12.41
CA PHE A 160 -3.62 -1.58 12.14
C PHE A 160 -2.88 -1.10 13.39
N PRO A 161 -1.90 -1.87 13.89
CA PRO A 161 -1.23 -1.52 15.16
C PRO A 161 -0.52 -0.17 15.14
N LEU A 162 0.04 0.24 13.99
CA LEU A 162 0.77 1.49 13.90
C LEU A 162 -0.12 2.73 13.96
N ASP A 163 -1.43 2.61 13.73
CA ASP A 163 -2.36 3.73 13.90
C ASP A 163 -2.28 4.30 15.32
N SER A 164 -2.03 3.45 16.33
CA SER A 164 -1.89 3.88 17.73
C SER A 164 -0.60 4.66 18.00
N LEU A 165 0.38 4.59 17.09
CA LEU A 165 1.64 5.33 17.21
C LEU A 165 1.72 6.49 16.22
N SER A 166 0.71 6.66 15.36
CA SER A 166 0.77 7.61 14.24
C SER A 166 0.24 8.98 14.65
N VAL A 167 1.08 10.00 14.42
CA VAL A 167 0.82 11.40 14.78
C VAL A 167 0.99 12.27 13.53
N GLU A 168 0.02 13.14 13.29
CA GLU A 168 0.05 14.09 12.18
C GLU A 168 1.09 15.18 12.48
N MET A 169 1.93 15.52 11.48
CA MET A 169 3.13 16.33 11.71
C MET A 169 2.84 17.80 12.07
N GLU A 170 1.83 18.39 11.45
CA GLU A 170 1.54 19.81 11.62
C GLU A 170 0.88 20.09 12.97
N SER A 171 -0.17 19.36 13.30
CA SER A 171 -0.93 19.56 14.55
C SER A 171 -0.30 18.88 15.76
N MET A 172 0.59 17.91 15.53
CA MET A 172 1.19 17.04 16.56
C MET A 172 0.12 16.25 17.33
N LYS A 173 -1.00 15.94 16.67
CA LYS A 173 -2.09 15.12 17.24
C LYS A 173 -2.07 13.71 16.65
N TYR A 174 -2.45 12.73 17.45
CA TYR A 174 -2.70 11.39 16.92
C TYR A 174 -3.82 11.45 15.87
N TYR A 175 -3.71 10.67 14.82
CA TYR A 175 -4.79 10.61 13.83
C TYR A 175 -6.13 10.25 14.47
N TYR A 176 -6.13 9.51 15.57
CA TYR A 176 -7.34 9.19 16.33
C TYR A 176 -8.02 10.39 16.99
N ASP A 177 -7.30 11.50 17.16
CA ASP A 177 -7.81 12.71 17.82
C ASP A 177 -8.14 13.83 16.82
N LEU A 178 -7.90 13.60 15.53
CA LEU A 178 -8.25 14.59 14.51
C LEU A 178 -9.75 14.55 14.24
N GLU A 179 -10.39 15.71 14.27
CA GLU A 179 -11.81 15.85 13.94
C GLU A 179 -11.98 15.95 12.42
N GLY A 180 -13.03 15.33 11.92
CA GLY A 180 -13.36 15.36 10.49
C GLY A 180 -12.81 14.14 9.74
N SER A 181 -13.15 14.06 8.48
CA SER A 181 -12.59 13.04 7.60
C SER A 181 -11.08 13.23 7.54
N LYS A 182 -10.33 12.16 7.74
CA LYS A 182 -8.90 12.15 7.38
C LYS A 182 -8.79 12.85 6.03
N SER A 183 -7.98 13.88 5.96
CA SER A 183 -7.76 14.55 4.68
C SER A 183 -7.40 13.47 3.67
N GLU A 184 -8.27 13.22 2.72
CA GLU A 184 -7.96 12.32 1.63
C GLU A 184 -6.64 12.83 1.05
N ASN A 185 -5.65 11.98 0.98
CA ASN A 185 -4.36 12.39 0.43
C ASN A 185 -4.54 12.59 -1.09
N LEU A 186 -4.96 13.80 -1.46
CA LEU A 186 -5.29 14.15 -2.84
C LEU A 186 -4.13 13.93 -3.79
N GLY A 187 -2.90 14.10 -3.30
CA GLY A 187 -1.70 13.83 -4.09
C GLY A 187 -1.62 12.36 -4.48
N VAL A 188 -1.75 11.47 -3.50
CA VAL A 188 -1.73 10.02 -3.75
C VAL A 188 -2.84 9.61 -4.71
N ILE A 189 -4.06 10.14 -4.50
CA ILE A 189 -5.22 9.86 -5.36
C ILE A 189 -4.90 10.27 -6.80
N SER A 190 -4.36 11.47 -7.00
CA SER A 190 -3.99 11.97 -8.34
C SER A 190 -2.92 11.10 -8.98
N GLY A 191 -1.90 10.70 -8.22
CA GLY A 191 -0.84 9.84 -8.73
C GLY A 191 -1.37 8.50 -9.22
N PHE A 192 -2.23 7.83 -8.42
CA PHE A 192 -2.87 6.57 -8.86
C PHE A 192 -3.74 6.78 -10.09
N LYS A 193 -4.57 7.83 -10.12
CA LYS A 193 -5.41 8.12 -11.30
C LYS A 193 -4.56 8.33 -12.55
N ASN A 194 -3.49 9.13 -12.45
CA ASN A 194 -2.58 9.40 -13.56
C ASN A 194 -1.94 8.11 -14.08
N PHE A 195 -1.53 7.22 -13.18
CA PHE A 195 -0.98 5.92 -13.57
C PHE A 195 -1.98 5.13 -14.42
N PHE A 196 -3.23 5.00 -13.95
CA PHE A 196 -4.24 4.23 -14.71
C PHE A 196 -4.59 4.91 -16.02
N ILE A 197 -4.77 6.24 -16.03
CA ILE A 197 -5.07 6.99 -17.27
C ILE A 197 -3.98 6.74 -18.32
N LYS A 198 -2.72 6.91 -17.92
CA LYS A 198 -1.59 6.76 -18.84
C LYS A 198 -1.46 5.31 -19.32
N SER A 199 -1.49 4.35 -18.40
CA SER A 199 -1.32 2.94 -18.75
C SER A 199 -2.41 2.44 -19.70
N LEU A 200 -3.67 2.84 -19.46
CA LEU A 200 -4.78 2.43 -20.31
C LEU A 200 -4.76 3.15 -21.68
N TYR A 201 -4.34 4.41 -21.70
CA TYR A 201 -4.15 5.15 -22.95
C TYR A 201 -3.08 4.46 -23.80
N ASP A 202 -1.94 4.13 -23.22
CA ASP A 202 -0.84 3.46 -23.91
C ASP A 202 -1.28 2.08 -24.46
N TYR A 203 -2.00 1.31 -23.62
CA TYR A 203 -2.52 0.00 -24.01
C TYR A 203 -3.47 0.07 -25.21
N LEU A 204 -4.42 1.01 -25.18
CA LEU A 204 -5.42 1.15 -26.26
C LEU A 204 -4.75 1.57 -27.56
N ASN A 205 -3.77 2.46 -27.51
CA ASN A 205 -3.06 2.91 -28.72
C ASN A 205 -2.15 1.83 -29.31
N THR A 206 -1.55 0.99 -28.48
CA THR A 206 -0.69 -0.10 -28.95
C THR A 206 -1.51 -1.21 -29.64
N ASN A 207 -2.76 -1.39 -29.24
CA ASN A 207 -3.61 -2.48 -29.72
C ASN A 207 -4.71 -2.03 -30.70
N SER A 208 -4.59 -0.81 -31.25
CA SER A 208 -5.58 -0.26 -32.22
C SER A 208 -5.22 -0.51 -33.68
N PHE A 209 -4.28 -1.45 -33.99
CA PHE A 209 -3.87 -1.78 -35.37
C PHE A 209 -4.10 -3.25 -35.70
#